data_90e9b607da1b2d0df7d71e0aaa31d5ea
#
_entry.id   90e9b607da1b2d0df7d71e0aaa31d5ea
#
_cell.length_a   1.000
_cell.length_b   1.000
_cell.length_c   1.000
_cell.angle_alpha   90.00
_cell.angle_beta   90.00
_cell.angle_gamma   90.00
#
_symmetry.space_group_name_H-M   'P 1'
#
loop_
_entity.id
_entity.type
_entity.pdbx_description
1 polymer ?
#
loop_
_entity_poly.entity_id
_entity_poly.type
_entity_poly.pdbx_seq_one_letter_code
_entity_poly.pdbx_strand_id
1 'polypeptide(L)' 'MSIILFLKSLFSSPVFVAGERVNHVRRGSVERTDGYVVGQTDHGVLVEWPRGGASVIPATELSVIG' A
#
# COMPACT_ATOMS: atom_id res chain seq x y z
N MET A 1 -14.94 -7.04 -21.35
CA MET A 1 -14.93 -6.44 -20.56
C MET A 1 -14.04 -6.41 -19.34
N SER A 2 -13.38 -7.50 -19.03
CA SER A 2 -12.40 -7.43 -17.94
C SER A 2 -11.28 -6.44 -18.23
N ILE A 3 -10.98 -6.23 -19.49
CA ILE A 3 -9.96 -5.27 -19.85
C ILE A 3 -10.31 -3.87 -19.39
N ILE A 4 -11.57 -3.51 -19.53
CA ILE A 4 -12.02 -2.20 -19.14
C ILE A 4 -11.92 -2.03 -17.62
N LEU A 5 -12.30 -3.05 -16.88
CA LEU A 5 -12.22 -3.01 -15.44
C LEU A 5 -10.77 -2.92 -14.99
N PHE A 6 -9.92 -3.63 -15.67
CA PHE A 6 -8.51 -3.63 -15.36
C PHE A 6 -7.91 -2.23 -15.56
N LEU A 7 -8.23 -1.59 -16.67
CA LEU A 7 -7.73 -0.26 -16.94
C LEU A 7 -8.23 0.74 -15.91
N LYS A 8 -9.47 0.56 -15.50
CA LYS A 8 -10.03 1.42 -14.49
C LYS A 8 -9.27 1.32 -13.19
N SER A 9 -8.88 0.12 -12.82
CA SER A 9 -8.09 -0.07 -11.62
C SER A 9 -6.75 0.62 -11.71
N LEU A 10 -6.14 0.57 -12.87
CA LEU A 10 -4.84 1.20 -13.06
C LEU A 10 -4.89 2.70 -12.89
N PHE A 11 -5.98 3.30 -13.29
CA PHE A 11 -6.11 4.75 -13.22
C PHE A 11 -6.68 5.24 -11.91
N SER A 12 -7.37 4.39 -11.18
CA SER A 12 -8.02 4.83 -9.96
C SER A 12 -7.04 5.07 -8.84
N SER A 13 -6.17 4.14 -8.59
CA SER A 13 -5.21 4.27 -7.51
C SER A 13 -4.22 3.12 -7.58
N PRO A 14 -3.06 3.28 -6.92
CA PRO A 14 -2.10 2.21 -6.85
C PRO A 14 -2.71 0.98 -6.18
N VAL A 15 -2.35 -0.17 -6.67
CA VAL A 15 -2.79 -1.43 -6.09
C VAL A 15 -1.58 -2.13 -5.51
N PHE A 16 -1.67 -2.50 -4.24
CA PHE A 16 -0.60 -3.21 -3.57
C PHE A 16 -1.01 -4.65 -3.36
N VAL A 17 -0.07 -5.54 -3.54
CA VAL A 17 -0.31 -6.98 -3.43
C VAL A 17 0.22 -7.47 -2.09
N ALA A 18 -0.50 -8.40 -1.48
CA ALA A 18 -0.07 -8.99 -0.22
C ALA A 18 1.35 -9.52 -0.34
N GLY A 19 2.16 -9.23 0.65
CA GLY A 19 3.56 -9.64 0.66
C GLY A 19 4.54 -8.61 0.14
N GLU A 20 4.06 -7.57 -0.52
CA GLU A 20 4.94 -6.50 -0.99
C GLU A 20 5.53 -5.75 0.18
N ARG A 21 6.77 -5.31 0.01
CA ARG A 21 7.44 -4.52 1.03
C ARG A 21 7.29 -3.04 0.71
N VAL A 22 6.96 -2.27 1.73
CA VAL A 22 6.67 -0.86 1.53
C VAL A 22 7.21 -0.03 2.68
N ASN A 23 7.42 1.25 2.39
CA ASN A 23 7.72 2.25 3.40
C ASN A 23 6.51 3.17 3.51
N HIS A 24 6.28 3.68 4.71
CA HIS A 24 5.27 4.68 4.92
C HIS A 24 5.91 6.05 4.79
N VAL A 25 5.49 6.79 3.78
CA VAL A 25 6.03 8.13 3.50
C VAL A 25 4.90 9.13 3.64
N ARG A 26 5.15 10.17 4.40
CA ARG A 26 4.15 11.18 4.66
C ARG A 26 4.77 12.55 4.48
N ARG A 27 4.21 13.32 3.55
CA ARG A 27 4.70 14.67 3.26
C ARG A 27 6.20 14.70 2.98
N GLY A 28 6.67 13.68 2.27
CA GLY A 28 8.07 13.60 1.90
C GLY A 28 8.98 13.04 2.97
N SER A 29 8.44 12.68 4.12
CA SER A 29 9.23 12.10 5.19
C SER A 29 8.89 10.64 5.37
N VAL A 30 9.90 9.82 5.59
CA VAL A 30 9.69 8.39 5.85
C VAL A 30 9.27 8.23 7.30
N GLU A 31 8.08 7.70 7.51
CA GLU A 31 7.56 7.48 8.85
C GLU A 31 7.95 6.11 9.39
N ARG A 32 7.83 5.09 8.54
CA ARG A 32 8.18 3.72 8.88
C ARG A 32 8.76 3.02 7.67
N THR A 33 9.56 2.02 7.92
CA THR A 33 10.21 1.26 6.85
C THR A 33 9.96 -0.23 7.01
N ASP A 34 10.13 -0.95 5.90
CA ASP A 34 10.08 -2.41 5.87
C ASP A 34 8.76 -3.01 6.29
N GLY A 35 7.67 -2.35 5.96
CA GLY A 35 6.36 -2.92 6.20
C GLY A 35 6.01 -3.97 5.16
N TYR A 36 5.09 -4.86 5.51
CA TYR A 36 4.54 -5.84 4.59
C TYR A 36 3.09 -5.56 4.33
N VAL A 37 2.72 -5.54 3.08
CA VAL A 37 1.32 -5.38 2.72
C VAL A 37 0.58 -6.67 3.07
N VAL A 38 -0.48 -6.55 3.84
CA VAL A 38 -1.34 -7.68 4.18
C VAL A 38 -2.48 -7.78 3.19
N GLY A 39 -3.05 -6.63 2.84
CA GLY A 39 -4.13 -6.62 1.88
C GLY A 39 -4.71 -5.22 1.71
N GLN A 40 -5.65 -5.14 0.82
CA GLN A 40 -6.34 -3.89 0.53
C GLN A 40 -7.62 -3.83 1.33
N THR A 41 -7.91 -2.70 1.93
CA THR A 41 -9.16 -2.52 2.67
C THR A 41 -9.92 -1.32 2.11
N ASP A 42 -11.13 -1.11 2.59
CA ASP A 42 -11.93 0.03 2.16
C ASP A 42 -11.35 1.35 2.60
N HIS A 43 -10.52 1.32 3.61
CA HIS A 43 -9.95 2.56 4.16
C HIS A 43 -8.50 2.78 3.76
N GLY A 44 -7.92 1.84 3.06
CA GLY A 44 -6.53 1.94 2.65
C GLY A 44 -5.88 0.58 2.61
N VAL A 45 -4.57 0.57 2.70
CA VAL A 45 -3.79 -0.66 2.62
C VAL A 45 -3.40 -1.09 4.03
N LEU A 46 -3.70 -2.33 4.37
CA LEU A 46 -3.31 -2.86 5.67
C LEU A 46 -1.86 -3.31 5.58
N VAL A 47 -1.02 -2.72 6.41
CA VAL A 47 0.41 -2.99 6.41
C VAL A 47 0.83 -3.46 7.80
N GLU A 48 1.60 -4.53 7.85
CA GLU A 48 2.15 -5.04 9.08
C GLU A 48 3.60 -4.59 9.20
N TRP A 49 3.97 -4.11 10.38
CA TRP A 49 5.30 -3.53 10.59
C TRP A 49 6.19 -4.47 11.39
N PRO A 50 7.50 -4.48 11.11
CA PRO A 50 8.42 -5.42 11.77
C PRO A 50 8.48 -5.28 13.28
N ARG A 51 8.29 -4.07 13.77
CA ARG A 51 8.36 -3.84 15.21
C ARG A 51 7.05 -4.08 15.91
N GLY A 52 6.13 -4.69 15.21
CA GLY A 52 4.85 -5.03 15.75
C GLY A 52 3.79 -4.03 15.38
N GLY A 53 2.55 -4.51 15.38
CA GLY A 53 1.43 -3.69 15.02
C GLY A 53 1.16 -3.68 13.53
N ALA A 54 -0.05 -3.29 13.21
CA ALA A 54 -0.48 -3.14 11.83
C ALA A 54 -1.23 -1.83 11.72
N SER A 55 -1.19 -1.23 10.54
CA SER A 55 -1.84 0.05 10.30
C SER A 55 -2.52 0.03 8.95
N VAL A 56 -3.59 0.78 8.83
CA VAL A 56 -4.22 1.01 7.53
C VAL A 56 -3.71 2.35 7.02
N ILE A 57 -3.01 2.31 5.90
CA ILE A 57 -2.31 3.47 5.36
C ILE A 57 -2.89 3.80 3.99
N PRO A 58 -3.17 5.07 3.71
CA PRO A 58 -3.60 5.44 2.36
C PRO A 58 -2.55 5.02 1.34
N ALA A 59 -2.99 4.46 0.24
CA ALA A 59 -2.07 3.98 -0.79
C ALA A 59 -1.12 5.08 -1.27
N THR A 60 -1.58 6.31 -1.26
CA THR A 60 -0.76 7.43 -1.71
C THR A 60 0.40 7.73 -0.78
N GLU A 61 0.39 7.17 0.43
CA GLU A 61 1.46 7.37 1.39
C GLU A 61 2.38 6.17 1.49
N LEU A 62 2.27 5.23 0.57
CA LEU A 62 3.11 4.04 0.56
C LEU A 62 4.07 4.07 -0.61
N SER A 63 5.29 3.66 -0.36
CA SER A 63 6.32 3.58 -1.39
C SER A 63 6.84 2.15 -1.42
N VAL A 64 6.81 1.53 -2.58
CA VAL A 64 7.27 0.15 -2.72
C VAL A 64 8.78 0.11 -2.64
N ILE A 65 9.29 -0.86 -1.89
CA ILE A 65 10.73 -1.09 -1.78
C ILE A 65 11.10 -2.03 -2.90
N GLY A 66 11.86 -1.54 -3.78
CA GLY A 66 12.20 -2.19 -4.95
C GLY A 66 12.88 -3.25 -5.36
#